data_f5da59e764abdede871fe425da748ad5
#
_entry.id   f5da59e764abdede871fe425da748ad5
#
_cell.length_a   1.000
_cell.length_b   1.000
_cell.length_c   1.000
_cell.angle_alpha   90.00
_cell.angle_beta   90.00
_cell.angle_gamma   90.00
#
_symmetry.space_group_name_H-M   'P 1'
#
loop_
_entity.id
_entity.type
_entity.pdbx_description
1 polymer ?
#
loop_
_entity_poly.entity_id
_entity_poly.type
_entity_poly.pdbx_seq_one_letter_code
_entity_poly.pdbx_strand_id
1 'polypeptide(L)'
;MGSEFSTYLQLGLRHITDIRGYDHILFVTALTVAYRPADWRRLLLLVTAFTLGHSITLALATLNLVHVPSTSVEAAIAATIVIASLMAIVAAVGAPNEEGGSVSQRGQRLRYAMAAGFGLVHGLGFSTFLRSLLGGEESLVLPLFSFNLGLEVGQLSIVVAVLLLGLLA
;
A
#
# COMPACT_ATOMS: atom_id res chain seq x y z
N MET A 1 21.65 -8.95 -13.88
CA MET A 1 21.17 -7.64 -13.35
C MET A 1 19.94 -7.09 -14.07
N GLY A 2 19.94 -6.89 -15.42
CA GLY A 2 18.75 -6.32 -16.09
C GLY A 2 17.51 -7.21 -16.07
N SER A 3 17.64 -8.51 -16.22
CA SER A 3 16.54 -9.49 -16.19
C SER A 3 15.97 -9.68 -14.77
N GLU A 4 16.82 -9.71 -13.76
CA GLU A 4 16.46 -9.84 -12.35
C GLU A 4 15.67 -8.63 -11.87
N PHE A 5 16.18 -7.41 -12.08
CA PHE A 5 15.47 -6.17 -11.77
C PHE A 5 14.06 -6.15 -12.39
N SER A 6 13.95 -6.45 -13.71
CA SER A 6 12.64 -6.43 -14.38
C SER A 6 11.70 -7.50 -13.86
N THR A 7 12.21 -8.66 -13.46
CA THR A 7 11.40 -9.76 -12.91
C THR A 7 10.76 -9.35 -11.58
N TYR A 8 11.56 -8.84 -10.64
CA TYR A 8 11.04 -8.44 -9.33
C TYR A 8 10.19 -7.16 -9.40
N LEU A 9 10.50 -6.22 -10.30
CA LEU A 9 9.65 -5.06 -10.56
C LEU A 9 8.27 -5.48 -11.08
N GLN A 10 8.21 -6.40 -12.05
CA GLN A 10 6.94 -6.93 -12.55
C GLN A 10 6.20 -7.73 -11.48
N LEU A 11 6.91 -8.45 -10.63
CA LEU A 11 6.31 -9.19 -9.52
C LEU A 11 5.63 -8.24 -8.54
N GLY A 12 6.30 -7.14 -8.15
CA GLY A 12 5.72 -6.12 -7.28
C GLY A 12 4.49 -5.43 -7.90
N LEU A 13 4.60 -5.07 -9.18
CA LEU A 13 3.49 -4.48 -9.93
C LEU A 13 2.27 -5.43 -9.97
N ARG A 14 2.49 -6.70 -10.30
CA ARG A 14 1.42 -7.70 -10.35
C ARG A 14 0.83 -7.97 -8.97
N HIS A 15 1.66 -8.05 -7.94
CA HIS A 15 1.21 -8.29 -6.59
C HIS A 15 0.17 -7.27 -6.12
N ILE A 16 0.41 -5.98 -6.38
CA ILE A 16 -0.49 -4.91 -5.92
C ILE A 16 -1.73 -4.75 -6.81
N THR A 17 -1.64 -5.16 -8.09
CA THR A 17 -2.74 -5.04 -9.06
C THR A 17 -3.50 -6.35 -9.29
N ASP A 18 -3.16 -7.42 -8.59
CA ASP A 18 -3.82 -8.72 -8.72
C ASP A 18 -5.27 -8.65 -8.20
N ILE A 19 -6.22 -8.88 -9.10
CA ILE A 19 -7.65 -8.91 -8.76
C ILE A 19 -7.98 -10.08 -7.83
N ARG A 20 -7.19 -11.14 -7.81
CA ARG A 20 -7.38 -12.29 -6.90
C ARG A 20 -6.92 -11.97 -5.48
N GLY A 21 -5.95 -11.04 -5.35
CA GLY A 21 -5.48 -10.47 -4.08
C GLY A 21 -6.00 -9.04 -3.91
N TYR A 22 -7.31 -8.85 -4.00
CA TYR A 22 -7.97 -7.53 -4.04
C TYR A 22 -7.77 -6.65 -2.80
N ASP A 23 -7.15 -7.16 -1.75
CA ASP A 23 -6.92 -6.46 -0.48
C ASP A 23 -6.20 -5.12 -0.69
N HIS A 24 -5.15 -5.12 -1.49
CA HIS A 24 -4.39 -3.90 -1.80
C HIS A 24 -5.21 -2.92 -2.64
N ILE A 25 -5.96 -3.42 -3.62
CA ILE A 25 -6.81 -2.58 -4.47
C ILE A 25 -7.88 -1.89 -3.62
N LEU A 26 -8.57 -2.64 -2.75
CA LEU A 26 -9.56 -2.09 -1.84
C LEU A 26 -8.95 -1.08 -0.87
N PHE A 27 -7.79 -1.41 -0.30
CA PHE A 27 -7.10 -0.56 0.64
C PHE A 27 -6.67 0.77 -0.01
N VAL A 28 -5.99 0.72 -1.17
CA VAL A 28 -5.55 1.93 -1.89
C VAL A 28 -6.75 2.75 -2.35
N THR A 29 -7.83 2.10 -2.78
CA THR A 29 -9.09 2.78 -3.13
C THR A 29 -9.66 3.51 -1.93
N ALA A 30 -9.78 2.87 -0.77
CA ALA A 30 -10.28 3.48 0.46
C ALA A 30 -9.44 4.68 0.90
N LEU A 31 -8.11 4.60 0.74
CA LEU A 31 -7.21 5.72 1.03
C LEU A 31 -7.39 6.88 0.06
N THR A 32 -7.66 6.59 -1.22
CA THR A 32 -7.66 7.58 -2.32
C THR A 32 -8.98 8.35 -2.42
N VAL A 33 -10.11 7.68 -2.18
CA VAL A 33 -11.46 8.23 -2.41
C VAL A 33 -11.76 9.52 -1.64
N ALA A 34 -11.04 9.76 -0.54
CA ALA A 34 -11.17 10.98 0.27
C ALA A 34 -10.35 12.17 -0.26
N TYR A 35 -9.65 12.02 -1.38
CA TYR A 35 -8.78 13.05 -1.94
C TYR A 35 -9.25 13.50 -3.32
N ARG A 36 -8.86 14.74 -3.69
CA ARG A 36 -9.09 15.31 -5.03
C ARG A 36 -7.82 15.19 -5.88
N PRO A 37 -7.92 15.24 -7.22
CA PRO A 37 -6.73 15.24 -8.09
C PRO A 37 -5.70 16.32 -7.76
N ALA A 38 -6.15 17.48 -7.24
CA ALA A 38 -5.28 18.55 -6.77
C ALA A 38 -4.36 18.14 -5.59
N ASP A 39 -4.76 17.11 -4.82
CA ASP A 39 -4.02 16.62 -3.66
C ASP A 39 -2.95 15.55 -4.02
N TRP A 40 -2.56 15.43 -5.28
CA TRP A 40 -1.64 14.41 -5.78
C TRP A 40 -0.35 14.24 -4.95
N ARG A 41 0.22 15.36 -4.41
CA ARG A 41 1.41 15.31 -3.55
C ARG A 41 1.13 14.59 -2.23
N ARG A 42 -0.06 14.80 -1.66
CA ARG A 42 -0.48 14.12 -0.42
C ARG A 42 -0.72 12.64 -0.67
N LEU A 43 -1.32 12.31 -1.82
CA LEU A 43 -1.52 10.91 -2.23
C LEU A 43 -0.19 10.21 -2.48
N LEU A 44 0.76 10.86 -3.15
CA LEU A 44 2.10 10.32 -3.35
C LEU A 44 2.76 9.99 -1.99
N LEU A 45 2.77 10.94 -1.06
CA LEU A 45 3.34 10.72 0.28
C LEU A 45 2.61 9.62 1.06
N LEU A 46 1.30 9.48 0.87
CA LEU A 46 0.49 8.43 1.50
C LEU A 46 0.87 7.04 0.99
N VAL A 47 0.98 6.91 -0.33
CA VAL A 47 1.42 5.68 -1.01
C VAL A 47 2.83 5.31 -0.59
N THR A 48 3.77 6.26 -0.65
CA THR A 48 5.16 6.04 -0.22
C THR A 48 5.25 5.65 1.26
N ALA A 49 4.46 6.27 2.14
CA ALA A 49 4.42 5.89 3.56
C ALA A 49 3.97 4.43 3.76
N PHE A 50 2.94 3.99 3.02
CA PHE A 50 2.53 2.60 3.02
C PHE A 50 3.63 1.67 2.49
N THR A 51 4.24 2.01 1.34
CA THR A 51 5.32 1.22 0.73
C THR A 51 6.51 1.08 1.67
N LEU A 52 6.88 2.14 2.39
CA LEU A 52 7.96 2.07 3.39
C LEU A 52 7.63 1.10 4.53
N GLY A 53 6.42 1.19 5.10
CA GLY A 53 5.99 0.23 6.11
C GLY A 53 6.00 -1.21 5.59
N HIS A 54 5.43 -1.43 4.42
CA HIS A 54 5.39 -2.72 3.74
C HIS A 54 6.82 -3.28 3.52
N SER A 55 7.72 -2.45 3.01
CA SER A 55 9.11 -2.85 2.74
C SER A 55 9.85 -3.30 4.00
N ILE A 56 9.64 -2.60 5.11
CA ILE A 56 10.30 -2.93 6.39
C ILE A 56 9.90 -4.33 6.85
N THR A 57 8.60 -4.62 6.96
CA THR A 57 8.15 -5.92 7.44
C THR A 57 8.38 -7.03 6.43
N LEU A 58 8.26 -6.75 5.14
CA LEU A 58 8.61 -7.69 4.08
C LEU A 58 10.08 -8.10 4.19
N ALA A 59 11.01 -7.14 4.36
CA ALA A 59 12.43 -7.42 4.54
C ALA A 59 12.70 -8.22 5.82
N LEU A 60 12.14 -7.79 6.95
CA LEU A 60 12.31 -8.48 8.24
C LEU A 60 11.80 -9.92 8.20
N ALA A 61 10.63 -10.14 7.59
CA ALA A 61 10.04 -11.46 7.47
C ALA A 61 10.78 -12.34 6.43
N THR A 62 11.28 -11.76 5.33
CA THR A 62 12.11 -12.48 4.36
C THR A 62 13.44 -12.92 4.98
N LEU A 63 14.04 -12.06 5.80
CA LEU A 63 15.25 -12.38 6.59
C LEU A 63 15.00 -13.33 7.77
N ASN A 64 13.78 -13.82 7.96
CA ASN A 64 13.40 -14.72 9.03
C ASN A 64 13.51 -14.10 10.45
N LEU A 65 13.49 -12.77 10.55
CA LEU A 65 13.58 -12.05 11.83
C LEU A 65 12.20 -11.88 12.50
N VAL A 66 11.12 -11.97 11.72
CA VAL A 66 9.74 -11.87 12.20
C VAL A 66 8.91 -13.02 11.63
N HIS A 67 8.19 -13.71 12.51
CA HIS A 67 7.24 -14.76 12.17
C HIS A 67 5.89 -14.45 12.76
N VAL A 68 4.87 -14.36 11.90
CA VAL A 68 3.48 -14.20 12.33
C VAL A 68 2.65 -15.26 11.60
N PRO A 69 1.73 -15.97 12.27
CA PRO A 69 0.85 -16.91 11.61
C PRO A 69 0.03 -16.24 10.51
N SER A 70 -0.08 -16.89 9.32
CA SER A 70 -0.77 -16.32 8.16
C SER A 70 -2.21 -15.91 8.47
N THR A 71 -2.94 -16.73 9.22
CA THR A 71 -4.32 -16.43 9.64
C THR A 71 -4.43 -15.11 10.41
N SER A 72 -3.45 -14.82 11.30
CA SER A 72 -3.43 -13.56 12.04
C SER A 72 -3.12 -12.37 11.13
N VAL A 73 -2.22 -12.57 10.17
CA VAL A 73 -1.88 -11.54 9.17
C VAL A 73 -3.08 -11.22 8.28
N GLU A 74 -3.76 -12.23 7.75
CA GLU A 74 -4.95 -12.08 6.92
C GLU A 74 -6.07 -11.34 7.66
N ALA A 75 -6.33 -11.72 8.91
CA ALA A 75 -7.31 -11.02 9.75
C ALA A 75 -6.92 -9.55 10.01
N ALA A 76 -5.63 -9.28 10.24
CA ALA A 76 -5.12 -7.93 10.44
C ALA A 76 -5.21 -7.10 9.15
N ILE A 77 -4.91 -7.68 7.99
CA ILE A 77 -5.08 -7.02 6.68
C ILE A 77 -6.55 -6.63 6.49
N ALA A 78 -7.49 -7.56 6.67
CA ALA A 78 -8.92 -7.27 6.56
C ALA A 78 -9.36 -6.14 7.51
N ALA A 79 -8.87 -6.16 8.76
CA ALA A 79 -9.15 -5.10 9.74
C ALA A 79 -8.64 -3.73 9.27
N THR A 80 -7.43 -3.66 8.68
CA THR A 80 -6.89 -2.39 8.16
C THR A 80 -7.73 -1.82 7.01
N ILE A 81 -8.27 -2.68 6.14
CA ILE A 81 -9.15 -2.28 5.04
C ILE A 81 -10.47 -1.69 5.60
N VAL A 82 -11.07 -2.37 6.59
CA VAL A 82 -12.28 -1.89 7.25
C VAL A 82 -12.04 -0.52 7.90
N ILE A 83 -10.94 -0.37 8.64
CA ILE A 83 -10.59 0.90 9.29
C ILE A 83 -10.38 2.02 8.25
N ALA A 84 -9.64 1.75 7.17
CA ALA A 84 -9.41 2.72 6.10
C ALA A 84 -10.73 3.14 5.42
N SER A 85 -11.62 2.18 5.16
CA SER A 85 -12.94 2.43 4.56
C SER A 85 -13.84 3.25 5.48
N LEU A 86 -13.89 2.94 6.77
CA LEU A 86 -14.64 3.72 7.76
C LEU A 86 -14.11 5.16 7.85
N MET A 87 -12.80 5.35 7.84
CA MET A 87 -12.21 6.70 7.83
C MET A 87 -12.57 7.48 6.57
N ALA A 88 -12.61 6.81 5.41
CA ALA A 88 -13.05 7.44 4.16
C ALA A 88 -14.53 7.87 4.23
N ILE A 89 -15.40 7.01 4.74
CA ILE A 89 -16.83 7.32 4.94
C ILE A 89 -17.01 8.49 5.89
N VAL A 90 -16.34 8.45 7.05
CA VAL A 90 -16.41 9.54 8.05
C VAL A 90 -15.92 10.87 7.45
N ALA A 91 -14.85 10.82 6.66
CA ALA A 91 -14.34 12.00 5.95
C ALA A 91 -15.35 12.54 4.92
N ALA A 92 -16.05 11.66 4.22
CA ALA A 92 -17.06 12.03 3.21
C ALA A 92 -18.32 12.62 3.86
N VAL A 93 -18.80 12.03 4.97
CA VAL A 93 -20.02 12.47 5.66
C VAL A 93 -19.76 13.69 6.55
N GLY A 94 -18.56 13.81 7.13
CA GLY A 94 -18.19 14.89 8.05
C GLY A 94 -17.74 16.18 7.37
N ALA A 95 -17.79 16.29 6.04
CA ALA A 95 -17.50 17.49 5.27
C ALA A 95 -18.80 18.18 4.77
N PRO A 96 -19.58 18.86 5.62
CA PRO A 96 -20.70 19.63 5.14
C PRO A 96 -20.16 20.90 4.46
N ASN A 97 -20.24 20.95 3.13
CA ASN A 97 -20.22 22.17 2.29
C ASN A 97 -19.07 23.17 2.47
N GLU A 98 -17.95 22.80 3.03
CA GLU A 98 -16.77 23.66 3.00
C GLU A 98 -16.05 23.50 1.66
N GLU A 99 -16.31 24.40 0.73
CA GLU A 99 -15.48 24.62 -0.44
C GLU A 99 -14.03 24.84 0.03
N GLY A 100 -13.18 23.80 -0.06
CA GLY A 100 -11.76 23.88 0.29
C GLY A 100 -11.36 23.39 1.66
N GLY A 101 -12.15 22.57 2.34
CA GLY A 101 -11.81 21.96 3.63
C GLY A 101 -10.50 21.17 3.58
N SER A 102 -9.35 21.86 3.73
CA SER A 102 -8.05 21.23 3.83
C SER A 102 -7.99 20.43 5.14
N VAL A 103 -7.81 19.11 5.03
CA VAL A 103 -7.51 18.28 6.20
C VAL A 103 -6.41 18.97 7.02
N SER A 104 -6.65 19.18 8.31
CA SER A 104 -5.66 19.84 9.17
C SER A 104 -4.29 19.13 9.08
N GLN A 105 -3.20 19.86 9.26
CA GLN A 105 -1.85 19.27 9.20
C GLN A 105 -1.69 18.09 10.17
N ARG A 106 -2.33 18.16 11.35
CA ARG A 106 -2.33 17.06 12.32
C ARG A 106 -3.08 15.83 11.79
N GLY A 107 -4.24 16.04 11.18
CA GLY A 107 -5.01 14.96 10.56
C GLY A 107 -4.25 14.31 9.40
N GLN A 108 -3.54 15.10 8.59
CA GLN A 108 -2.75 14.58 7.48
C GLN A 108 -1.55 13.75 7.97
N ARG A 109 -0.84 14.21 9.03
CA ARG A 109 0.25 13.43 9.64
C ARG A 109 -0.24 12.09 10.21
N LEU A 110 -1.42 12.09 10.84
CA LEU A 110 -2.04 10.86 11.33
C LEU A 110 -2.33 9.89 10.17
N ARG A 111 -2.87 10.37 9.05
CA ARG A 111 -3.12 9.53 7.87
C ARG A 111 -1.84 8.89 7.33
N TYR A 112 -0.72 9.62 7.27
CA TYR A 112 0.57 9.06 6.87
C TYR A 112 1.08 8.00 7.85
N ALA A 113 0.98 8.26 9.15
CA ALA A 113 1.37 7.30 10.18
C ALA A 113 0.52 6.03 10.12
N MET A 114 -0.77 6.16 9.87
CA MET A 114 -1.67 5.02 9.69
C MET A 114 -1.35 4.25 8.40
N ALA A 115 -1.09 4.94 7.29
CA ALA A 115 -0.70 4.29 6.05
C ALA A 115 0.59 3.48 6.24
N ALA A 116 1.60 4.03 6.90
CA ALA A 116 2.82 3.31 7.25
C ALA A 116 2.55 2.10 8.16
N GLY A 117 1.74 2.28 9.21
CA GLY A 117 1.34 1.19 10.11
C GLY A 117 0.58 0.07 9.40
N PHE A 118 -0.32 0.42 8.49
CA PHE A 118 -1.03 -0.56 7.67
C PHE A 118 -0.09 -1.26 6.67
N GLY A 119 0.87 -0.50 6.11
CA GLY A 119 1.95 -1.08 5.31
C GLY A 119 2.73 -2.15 6.06
N LEU A 120 3.08 -1.91 7.33
CA LEU A 120 3.74 -2.91 8.19
C LEU A 120 2.94 -4.22 8.27
N VAL A 121 1.61 -4.14 8.38
CA VAL A 121 0.75 -5.33 8.42
C VAL A 121 0.75 -6.05 7.07
N HIS A 122 0.55 -5.32 5.97
CA HIS A 122 0.45 -5.89 4.62
C HIS A 122 1.77 -6.54 4.15
N GLY A 123 2.92 -5.99 4.55
CA GLY A 123 4.23 -6.55 4.19
C GLY A 123 4.48 -7.95 4.74
N LEU A 124 3.81 -8.34 5.82
CA LEU A 124 3.87 -9.70 6.36
C LEU A 124 3.15 -10.72 5.48
N GLY A 125 2.08 -10.30 4.78
CA GLY A 125 1.22 -11.21 4.01
C GLY A 125 1.94 -11.87 2.82
N PHE A 126 2.87 -11.19 2.19
CA PHE A 126 3.58 -11.68 1.01
C PHE A 126 4.95 -12.32 1.33
N SER A 127 5.41 -12.20 2.56
CA SER A 127 6.77 -12.56 2.97
C SER A 127 7.12 -14.04 2.75
N THR A 128 6.19 -14.96 2.99
CA THR A 128 6.42 -16.40 2.82
C THR A 128 6.64 -16.75 1.34
N PHE A 129 5.84 -16.19 0.45
CA PHE A 129 6.00 -16.40 -0.99
C PHE A 129 7.32 -15.80 -1.50
N LEU A 130 7.61 -14.56 -1.13
CA LEU A 130 8.84 -13.91 -1.57
C LEU A 130 10.08 -14.64 -1.05
N ARG A 131 10.05 -15.13 0.18
CA ARG A 131 11.14 -15.95 0.74
C ARG A 131 11.39 -17.22 -0.08
N SER A 132 10.33 -17.89 -0.54
CA SER A 132 10.48 -19.10 -1.36
C SER A 132 11.14 -18.80 -2.72
N LEU A 133 10.94 -17.60 -3.25
CA LEU A 133 11.59 -17.16 -4.49
C LEU A 133 13.04 -16.74 -4.29
N LEU A 134 13.34 -16.12 -3.14
CA LEU A 134 14.65 -15.54 -2.83
C LEU A 134 15.61 -16.52 -2.15
N GLY A 135 15.18 -17.75 -1.87
CA GLY A 135 15.96 -18.73 -1.13
C GLY A 135 17.29 -19.19 -1.77
N GLY A 136 17.56 -18.77 -3.00
CA GLY A 136 18.81 -19.02 -3.72
C GLY A 136 19.60 -17.77 -4.08
N GLU A 137 19.13 -16.58 -3.70
CA GLU A 137 19.77 -15.32 -4.07
C GLU A 137 20.91 -14.97 -3.10
N GLU A 138 22.06 -14.56 -3.64
CA GLU A 138 23.22 -14.12 -2.84
C GLU A 138 22.98 -12.77 -2.15
N SER A 139 22.10 -11.94 -2.68
CA SER A 139 21.76 -10.62 -2.14
C SER A 139 20.27 -10.33 -2.27
N LEU A 140 19.66 -9.88 -1.18
CA LEU A 140 18.24 -9.51 -1.13
C LEU A 140 17.97 -8.05 -1.50
N VAL A 141 19.01 -7.22 -1.62
CA VAL A 141 18.85 -5.76 -1.78
C VAL A 141 18.18 -5.42 -3.12
N LEU A 142 18.71 -5.94 -4.23
CA LEU A 142 18.18 -5.65 -5.56
C LEU A 142 16.78 -6.22 -5.77
N PRO A 143 16.48 -7.49 -5.42
CA PRO A 143 15.14 -8.05 -5.47
C PRO A 143 14.11 -7.24 -4.66
N LEU A 144 14.39 -6.94 -3.39
CA LEU A 144 13.48 -6.19 -2.52
C LEU A 144 13.28 -4.76 -3.03
N PHE A 145 14.33 -4.08 -3.47
CA PHE A 145 14.23 -2.74 -4.03
C PHE A 145 13.35 -2.72 -5.28
N SER A 146 13.62 -3.63 -6.22
CA SER A 146 12.87 -3.72 -7.49
C SER A 146 11.40 -4.06 -7.25
N PHE A 147 11.14 -5.01 -6.35
CA PHE A 147 9.79 -5.39 -5.95
C PHE A 147 9.01 -4.21 -5.38
N ASN A 148 9.60 -3.49 -4.41
CA ASN A 148 8.94 -2.34 -3.78
C ASN A 148 8.73 -1.18 -4.76
N LEU A 149 9.65 -0.96 -5.70
CA LEU A 149 9.45 0.02 -6.77
C LEU A 149 8.26 -0.38 -7.68
N GLY A 150 8.17 -1.65 -8.05
CA GLY A 150 7.04 -2.18 -8.82
C GLY A 150 5.71 -2.04 -8.08
N LEU A 151 5.72 -2.29 -6.77
CA LEU A 151 4.58 -2.11 -5.88
C LEU A 151 4.12 -0.65 -5.86
N GLU A 152 5.03 0.31 -5.69
CA GLU A 152 4.70 1.74 -5.68
C GLU A 152 4.13 2.21 -7.01
N VAL A 153 4.70 1.79 -8.13
CA VAL A 153 4.17 2.08 -9.48
C VAL A 153 2.75 1.53 -9.64
N GLY A 154 2.50 0.30 -9.17
CA GLY A 154 1.17 -0.31 -9.21
C GLY A 154 0.15 0.43 -8.33
N GLN A 155 0.54 0.85 -7.13
CA GLN A 155 -0.32 1.67 -6.27
C GLN A 155 -0.68 3.01 -6.93
N LEU A 156 0.28 3.69 -7.53
CA LEU A 156 0.03 4.94 -8.25
C LEU A 156 -0.92 4.72 -9.43
N SER A 157 -0.85 3.59 -10.13
CA SER A 157 -1.80 3.26 -11.19
C SER A 157 -3.23 3.10 -10.69
N ILE A 158 -3.41 2.46 -9.51
CA ILE A 158 -4.72 2.35 -8.85
C ILE A 158 -5.21 3.74 -8.43
N VAL A 159 -4.36 4.57 -7.83
CA VAL A 159 -4.70 5.95 -7.44
C VAL A 159 -5.21 6.73 -8.64
N VAL A 160 -4.49 6.69 -9.77
CA VAL A 160 -4.90 7.37 -11.00
C VAL A 160 -6.26 6.86 -11.48
N ALA A 161 -6.47 5.54 -11.51
CA ALA A 161 -7.74 4.95 -11.92
C ALA A 161 -8.90 5.41 -11.03
N VAL A 162 -8.72 5.42 -9.69
CA VAL A 162 -9.75 5.87 -8.74
C VAL A 162 -10.06 7.35 -8.92
N LEU A 163 -9.05 8.20 -9.10
CA LEU A 163 -9.27 9.64 -9.33
C LEU A 163 -9.99 9.92 -10.65
N LEU A 164 -9.66 9.18 -11.71
CA LEU A 164 -10.35 9.31 -13.00
C LEU A 164 -11.82 8.88 -12.90
N LEU A 165 -12.10 7.77 -12.20
CA LEU A 165 -13.48 7.34 -11.96
C LEU A 165 -14.25 8.35 -11.13
N GLY A 166 -13.61 8.97 -10.14
CA GLY A 166 -14.23 10.03 -9.32
C GLY A 166 -14.50 11.34 -10.07
N LEU A 167 -13.84 11.57 -11.21
CA LEU A 167 -14.15 12.72 -12.08
C LEU A 167 -15.36 12.48 -13.00
N LEU A 168 -15.75 11.21 -13.18
CA LEU A 168 -16.87 10.82 -14.05
C LEU A 168 -18.18 10.63 -13.27
N ALA A 169 -18.13 10.59 -11.92
CA ALA A 169 -19.27 10.43 -11.03
C ALA A 169 -19.78 11.77 -10.50
#